data_d0423b74200d48c530efd8a65938e148
#
_entry.id   d0423b74200d48c530efd8a65938e148
#
_cell.length_a   1.000
_cell.length_b   1.000
_cell.length_c   1.000
_cell.angle_alpha   90.00
_cell.angle_beta   90.00
_cell.angle_gamma   90.00
#
_symmetry.space_group_name_H-M   'P 1'
#
loop_
_entity.id
_entity.type
_entity.pdbx_description
1 polymer ?
#
loop_
_entity_poly.entity_id
_entity_poly.type
_entity_poly.pdbx_seq_one_letter_code
_entity_poly.pdbx_strand_id
1 'polypeptide(L)'
;SRFEGRTPYDWLTRSTQIVDQYAADPYCTFLFTASGFQDLFTLYGLANDLKTYRAVPKTFPLLIVSGGDDPVGNNGEGPRKVAEMFQQTGHIDVTLRLYPGGRHEILNETNRCEVYDGIAAWVKRRIS
;
A
#
# COMPACT_ATOMS: atom_id res chain seq x y z
N SER A 1 7.54 20.05 1.48
CA SER A 1 6.46 19.05 1.55
C SER A 1 5.62 19.15 0.29
N ARG A 2 5.27 18.02 -0.31
CA ARG A 2 4.36 17.93 -1.48
C ARG A 2 2.89 18.17 -1.08
N PHE A 3 2.60 18.07 0.20
CA PHE A 3 1.28 18.25 0.79
C PHE A 3 1.22 19.58 1.56
N GLU A 4 0.04 19.98 2.02
CA GLU A 4 -0.21 21.30 2.60
C GLU A 4 0.71 21.69 3.77
N GLY A 5 1.45 20.75 4.33
CA GLY A 5 2.46 21.01 5.36
C GLY A 5 1.87 21.35 6.73
N ARG A 6 0.63 20.95 7.01
CA ARG A 6 -0.05 21.14 8.28
C ARG A 6 0.62 20.32 9.40
N THR A 7 1.02 19.06 9.08
CA THR A 7 1.74 18.15 9.97
C THR A 7 2.80 17.36 9.20
N PRO A 8 3.79 16.74 9.87
CA PRO A 8 4.72 15.83 9.21
C PRO A 8 4.07 14.51 8.73
N TYR A 9 2.81 14.26 9.05
CA TYR A 9 2.06 13.05 8.75
C TYR A 9 0.99 13.22 7.66
N ASP A 10 0.90 14.38 7.02
CA ASP A 10 -0.09 14.67 5.97
C ASP A 10 0.02 13.73 4.76
N TRP A 11 1.12 13.03 4.61
CA TRP A 11 1.32 12.01 3.57
C TRP A 11 0.50 10.72 3.78
N LEU A 12 -0.04 10.51 4.98
CA LEU A 12 -0.82 9.30 5.31
C LEU A 12 -2.16 9.28 4.59
N THR A 13 -2.94 10.34 4.69
CA THR A 13 -4.29 10.45 4.12
C THR A 13 -4.71 11.90 3.98
N ARG A 14 -5.70 12.18 3.13
CA ARG A 14 -6.36 13.50 3.03
C ARG A 14 -7.31 13.78 4.19
N SER A 15 -7.69 12.78 4.98
CA SER A 15 -8.51 12.97 6.17
C SER A 15 -7.71 13.62 7.29
N THR A 16 -7.91 14.91 7.52
CA THR A 16 -7.25 15.66 8.60
C THR A 16 -7.54 15.06 9.97
N GLN A 17 -8.75 14.55 10.18
CA GLN A 17 -9.15 13.89 11.43
C GLN A 17 -8.27 12.64 11.70
N ILE A 18 -8.04 11.80 10.69
CA ILE A 18 -7.20 10.59 10.83
C ILE A 18 -5.74 11.00 11.08
N VAL A 19 -5.24 12.00 10.37
CA VAL A 19 -3.88 12.52 10.57
C VAL A 19 -3.69 13.04 12.00
N ASP A 20 -4.67 13.75 12.54
CA ASP A 20 -4.62 14.27 13.91
C ASP A 20 -4.65 13.15 14.95
N GLN A 21 -5.48 12.12 14.74
CA GLN A 21 -5.51 10.92 15.58
C GLN A 21 -4.16 10.20 15.57
N TYR A 22 -3.57 9.99 14.38
CA TYR A 22 -2.24 9.38 14.24
C TYR A 22 -1.16 10.18 14.98
N ALA A 23 -1.16 11.49 14.82
CA ALA A 23 -0.18 12.38 15.46
C ALA A 23 -0.29 12.40 16.99
N ALA A 24 -1.50 12.18 17.53
CA ALA A 24 -1.77 12.13 18.97
C ALA A 24 -1.49 10.74 19.59
N ASP A 25 -1.37 9.68 18.78
CA ASP A 25 -1.18 8.31 19.26
C ASP A 25 0.31 8.04 19.56
N PRO A 26 0.68 7.78 20.83
CA PRO A 26 2.07 7.48 21.19
C PRO A 26 2.61 6.19 20.58
N TYR A 27 1.75 5.28 20.13
CA TYR A 27 2.13 4.04 19.45
C TYR A 27 2.37 4.24 17.95
N CYS A 28 1.99 5.37 17.38
CA CYS A 28 2.18 5.68 15.96
C CYS A 28 3.39 6.59 15.68
N THR A 29 3.88 7.32 16.69
CA THR A 29 4.89 8.39 16.51
C THR A 29 6.26 8.08 17.09
N PHE A 30 6.51 6.84 17.51
CA PHE A 30 7.81 6.43 18.03
C PHE A 30 8.83 6.18 16.92
N LEU A 31 10.10 6.34 17.24
CA LEU A 31 11.21 5.96 16.35
C LEU A 31 11.60 4.50 16.58
N PHE A 32 11.80 3.77 15.50
CA PHE A 32 12.38 2.44 15.58
C PHE A 32 13.81 2.48 16.15
N THR A 33 14.18 1.43 16.87
CA THR A 33 15.57 1.17 17.22
C THR A 33 16.39 0.83 15.98
N ALA A 34 17.72 0.88 16.06
CA ALA A 34 18.59 0.47 14.96
C ALA A 34 18.31 -0.95 14.49
N SER A 35 18.06 -1.89 15.43
CA SER A 35 17.65 -3.26 15.10
C SER A 35 16.29 -3.33 14.41
N GLY A 36 15.31 -2.53 14.83
CA GLY A 36 14.02 -2.45 14.18
C GLY A 36 14.12 -1.96 12.73
N PHE A 37 14.97 -0.98 12.45
CA PHE A 37 15.26 -0.57 11.07
C PHE A 37 15.98 -1.65 10.27
N GLN A 38 16.93 -2.36 10.87
CA GLN A 38 17.62 -3.49 10.23
C GLN A 38 16.64 -4.58 9.82
N ASP A 39 15.70 -4.95 10.70
CA ASP A 39 14.66 -5.95 10.41
C ASP A 39 13.72 -5.46 9.30
N LEU A 40 13.29 -4.19 9.35
CA LEU A 40 12.46 -3.60 8.32
C LEU A 40 13.12 -3.65 6.94
N PHE A 41 14.40 -3.25 6.83
CA PHE A 41 15.12 -3.28 5.56
C PHE A 41 15.41 -4.71 5.09
N THR A 42 15.62 -5.65 6.01
CA THR A 42 15.76 -7.07 5.67
C THR A 42 14.45 -7.61 5.08
N LEU A 43 13.31 -7.34 5.71
CA LEU A 43 11.99 -7.72 5.19
C LEU A 43 11.70 -7.06 3.84
N TYR A 44 12.06 -5.78 3.67
CA TYR A 44 11.93 -5.09 2.40
C TYR A 44 12.76 -5.78 1.30
N GLY A 45 14.00 -6.17 1.59
CA GLY A 45 14.84 -6.91 0.64
C GLY A 45 14.22 -8.26 0.26
N LEU A 46 13.74 -9.03 1.24
CA LEU A 46 13.07 -10.30 1.01
C LEU A 46 11.78 -10.16 0.20
N ALA A 47 10.97 -9.14 0.50
CA ALA A 47 9.73 -8.88 -0.22
C ALA A 47 9.96 -8.52 -1.69
N ASN A 48 11.12 -7.95 -2.02
CA ASN A 48 11.49 -7.58 -3.39
C ASN A 48 12.35 -8.63 -4.12
N ASP A 49 12.68 -9.77 -3.49
CA ASP A 49 13.40 -10.86 -4.15
C ASP A 49 12.47 -11.61 -5.11
N LEU A 50 12.94 -11.85 -6.34
CA LEU A 50 12.23 -12.65 -7.35
C LEU A 50 11.83 -14.05 -6.85
N LYS A 51 12.58 -14.62 -5.89
CA LYS A 51 12.26 -15.92 -5.29
C LYS A 51 10.93 -15.84 -4.53
N THR A 52 10.66 -14.73 -3.84
CA THR A 52 9.40 -14.50 -3.12
C THR A 52 8.22 -14.49 -4.10
N TYR A 53 8.33 -13.76 -5.22
CA TYR A 53 7.29 -13.74 -6.25
C TYR A 53 7.07 -15.12 -6.89
N ARG A 54 8.14 -15.87 -7.12
CA ARG A 54 8.06 -17.24 -7.69
C ARG A 54 7.46 -18.26 -6.73
N ALA A 55 7.56 -18.05 -5.44
CA ALA A 55 7.03 -18.94 -4.41
C ALA A 55 5.48 -18.89 -4.30
N VAL A 56 4.85 -17.79 -4.73
CA VAL A 56 3.40 -17.66 -4.74
C VAL A 56 2.83 -18.54 -5.87
N PRO A 57 1.77 -19.33 -5.64
CA PRO A 57 1.13 -20.13 -6.70
C PRO A 57 0.61 -19.26 -7.84
N LYS A 58 0.89 -19.65 -9.09
CA LYS A 58 0.62 -18.84 -10.29
C LYS A 58 -0.87 -18.60 -10.56
N THR A 59 -1.70 -19.49 -10.05
CA THR A 59 -3.17 -19.40 -10.14
C THR A 59 -3.80 -18.60 -8.98
N PHE A 60 -3.00 -18.19 -8.00
CA PHE A 60 -3.51 -17.43 -6.86
C PHE A 60 -3.88 -16.00 -7.33
N PRO A 61 -5.14 -15.57 -7.14
CA PRO A 61 -5.55 -14.24 -7.55
C PRO A 61 -4.94 -13.17 -6.65
N LEU A 62 -4.40 -12.12 -7.26
CA LEU A 62 -3.72 -11.04 -6.57
C LEU A 62 -4.42 -9.70 -6.84
N LEU A 63 -4.75 -8.98 -5.77
CA LEU A 63 -5.21 -7.61 -5.84
C LEU A 63 -4.20 -6.69 -5.16
N ILE A 64 -3.61 -5.80 -5.92
CA ILE A 64 -2.71 -4.75 -5.45
C ILE A 64 -3.48 -3.44 -5.48
N VAL A 65 -3.60 -2.77 -4.33
CA VAL A 65 -4.28 -1.49 -4.21
C VAL A 65 -3.38 -0.46 -3.55
N SER A 66 -3.40 0.77 -4.05
CA SER A 66 -2.58 1.86 -3.50
C SER A 66 -3.18 3.22 -3.84
N GLY A 67 -2.81 4.23 -3.08
CA GLY A 67 -3.06 5.62 -3.45
C GLY A 67 -2.17 6.04 -4.63
N GLY A 68 -2.74 6.81 -5.54
CA GLY A 68 -2.00 7.36 -6.68
C GLY A 68 -1.00 8.45 -6.28
N ASP A 69 -1.20 9.06 -5.12
CA ASP A 69 -0.35 10.12 -4.55
C ASP A 69 0.41 9.66 -3.30
N ASP A 70 0.50 8.33 -3.07
CA ASP A 70 1.29 7.77 -1.98
C ASP A 70 2.80 7.96 -2.24
N PRO A 71 3.51 8.77 -1.42
CA PRO A 71 4.95 8.99 -1.60
C PRO A 71 5.79 7.75 -1.26
N VAL A 72 5.32 6.87 -0.38
CA VAL A 72 6.01 5.61 -0.04
C VAL A 72 5.99 4.65 -1.21
N GLY A 73 4.88 4.60 -1.93
CA GLY A 73 4.72 3.84 -3.17
C GLY A 73 5.27 4.56 -4.41
N ASN A 74 6.03 5.64 -4.24
CA ASN A 74 6.52 6.48 -5.34
C ASN A 74 5.39 6.87 -6.32
N ASN A 75 4.26 7.34 -5.76
CA ASN A 75 3.11 7.81 -6.54
C ASN A 75 2.55 6.75 -7.51
N GLY A 76 2.49 5.51 -7.03
CA GLY A 76 1.96 4.38 -7.78
C GLY A 76 2.98 3.61 -8.63
N GLU A 77 4.21 4.08 -8.77
CA GLU A 77 5.26 3.33 -9.50
C GLU A 77 5.67 2.05 -8.77
N GLY A 78 5.80 2.10 -7.44
CA GLY A 78 6.10 0.93 -6.62
C GLY A 78 5.07 -0.19 -6.81
N PRO A 79 3.77 0.06 -6.59
CA PRO A 79 2.70 -0.91 -6.86
C PRO A 79 2.67 -1.43 -8.31
N ARG A 80 2.97 -0.58 -9.31
CA ARG A 80 3.07 -1.03 -10.72
C ARG A 80 4.20 -2.04 -10.90
N LYS A 81 5.39 -1.76 -10.36
CA LYS A 81 6.53 -2.69 -10.40
C LYS A 81 6.20 -4.02 -9.72
N VAL A 82 5.51 -4.00 -8.58
CA VAL A 82 5.07 -5.23 -7.90
C VAL A 82 4.12 -6.03 -8.79
N ALA A 83 3.15 -5.39 -9.43
CA ALA A 83 2.24 -6.06 -10.37
C ALA A 83 2.99 -6.66 -11.56
N GLU A 84 3.91 -5.91 -12.17
CA GLU A 84 4.76 -6.36 -13.26
C GLU A 84 5.63 -7.56 -12.87
N MET A 85 6.22 -7.55 -11.67
CA MET A 85 7.02 -8.66 -11.13
C MET A 85 6.21 -9.95 -11.02
N PHE A 86 4.97 -9.86 -10.49
CA PHE A 86 4.07 -11.01 -10.45
C PHE A 86 3.74 -11.52 -11.86
N GLN A 87 3.41 -10.63 -12.80
CA GLN A 87 3.12 -10.99 -14.19
C GLN A 87 4.33 -11.65 -14.86
N GLN A 88 5.54 -11.08 -14.73
CA GLN A 88 6.79 -11.63 -15.26
C GLN A 88 7.14 -13.00 -14.68
N THR A 89 6.72 -13.28 -13.45
CA THR A 89 6.90 -14.61 -12.83
C THR A 89 5.80 -15.60 -13.20
N GLY A 90 4.87 -15.23 -14.09
CA GLY A 90 3.87 -16.14 -14.69
C GLY A 90 2.54 -16.19 -13.94
N HIS A 91 2.23 -15.22 -13.06
CA HIS A 91 0.90 -15.14 -12.43
C HIS A 91 -0.15 -14.66 -13.44
N ILE A 92 -1.28 -15.37 -13.48
CA ILE A 92 -2.32 -15.18 -14.52
C ILE A 92 -3.45 -14.23 -14.10
N ASP A 93 -3.65 -14.00 -12.81
CA ASP A 93 -4.70 -13.11 -12.28
C ASP A 93 -4.08 -12.08 -11.34
N VAL A 94 -3.52 -11.02 -11.92
CA VAL A 94 -2.93 -9.89 -11.20
C VAL A 94 -3.73 -8.63 -11.53
N THR A 95 -4.40 -8.09 -10.54
CA THR A 95 -5.16 -6.83 -10.64
C THR A 95 -4.42 -5.73 -9.89
N LEU A 96 -4.11 -4.64 -10.56
CA LEU A 96 -3.63 -3.40 -9.94
C LEU A 96 -4.72 -2.34 -9.98
N ARG A 97 -4.98 -1.70 -8.85
CA ARG A 97 -5.89 -0.56 -8.76
C ARG A 97 -5.22 0.58 -7.98
N LEU A 98 -5.04 1.70 -8.68
CA LEU A 98 -4.57 2.94 -8.07
C LEU A 98 -5.77 3.89 -7.92
N TYR A 99 -5.90 4.47 -6.72
CA TYR A 99 -6.94 5.45 -6.40
C TYR A 99 -6.37 6.85 -6.57
N PRO A 100 -6.82 7.63 -7.60
CA PRO A 100 -6.31 8.98 -7.85
C PRO A 100 -6.48 9.89 -6.63
N GLY A 101 -5.45 10.67 -6.31
CA GLY A 101 -5.45 11.56 -5.16
C GLY A 101 -5.32 10.84 -3.80
N GLY A 102 -5.51 9.53 -3.73
CA GLY A 102 -5.33 8.76 -2.50
C GLY A 102 -3.87 8.75 -2.07
N ARG A 103 -3.64 8.87 -0.75
CA ARG A 103 -2.31 8.83 -0.13
C ARG A 103 -2.01 7.43 0.40
N HIS A 104 -1.14 7.31 1.40
CA HIS A 104 -0.62 6.03 1.89
C HIS A 104 -1.70 5.10 2.47
N GLU A 105 -2.56 5.63 3.32
CA GLU A 105 -3.58 4.84 4.02
C GLU A 105 -4.93 4.88 3.28
N ILE A 106 -5.02 4.20 2.14
CA ILE A 106 -6.22 4.23 1.29
C ILE A 106 -7.50 3.75 1.99
N LEU A 107 -7.39 2.90 3.01
CA LEU A 107 -8.53 2.43 3.81
C LEU A 107 -9.02 3.48 4.82
N ASN A 108 -8.22 4.52 5.05
CA ASN A 108 -8.51 5.66 5.91
C ASN A 108 -8.69 6.96 5.11
N GLU A 109 -8.78 6.87 3.78
CA GLU A 109 -8.95 8.01 2.90
C GLU A 109 -10.35 8.62 2.95
N THR A 110 -10.48 9.85 2.45
CA THR A 110 -11.78 10.54 2.36
C THR A 110 -12.78 9.78 1.49
N ASN A 111 -12.32 9.03 0.49
CA ASN A 111 -13.11 8.15 -0.37
C ASN A 111 -13.00 6.66 -0.01
N ARG A 112 -12.74 6.32 1.25
CA ARG A 112 -12.55 4.91 1.70
C ARG A 112 -13.71 3.98 1.35
N CYS A 113 -14.94 4.47 1.29
CA CYS A 113 -16.09 3.65 0.90
C CYS A 113 -15.94 3.10 -0.52
N GLU A 114 -15.48 3.93 -1.47
CA GLU A 114 -15.17 3.50 -2.83
C GLU A 114 -14.09 2.40 -2.84
N VAL A 115 -13.07 2.52 -1.98
CA VAL A 115 -12.00 1.53 -1.84
C VAL A 115 -12.55 0.22 -1.31
N TYR A 116 -13.38 0.27 -0.24
CA TYR A 116 -14.01 -0.92 0.35
C TYR A 116 -14.91 -1.64 -0.66
N ASP A 117 -15.76 -0.90 -1.35
CA ASP A 117 -16.66 -1.46 -2.37
C ASP A 117 -15.86 -2.10 -3.51
N GLY A 118 -14.78 -1.44 -3.93
CA GLY A 118 -13.89 -1.96 -4.95
C GLY A 118 -13.20 -3.27 -4.58
N ILE A 119 -12.69 -3.37 -3.34
CA ILE A 119 -12.08 -4.59 -2.81
C ILE A 119 -13.14 -5.69 -2.65
N ALA A 120 -14.28 -5.37 -2.03
CA ALA A 120 -15.38 -6.32 -1.83
C ALA A 120 -15.90 -6.88 -3.16
N ALA A 121 -16.08 -6.03 -4.18
CA ALA A 121 -16.51 -6.46 -5.50
C ALA A 121 -15.46 -7.36 -6.18
N TRP A 122 -14.17 -7.10 -5.99
CA TRP A 122 -13.10 -7.94 -6.53
C TRP A 122 -13.11 -9.33 -5.87
N VAL A 123 -13.23 -9.39 -4.54
CA VAL A 123 -13.33 -10.66 -3.78
C VAL A 123 -14.56 -11.46 -4.19
N LYS A 124 -15.76 -10.82 -4.19
CA LYS A 124 -17.02 -11.49 -4.53
C LYS A 124 -16.97 -12.22 -5.89
N ARG A 125 -16.34 -11.62 -6.89
CA ARG A 125 -16.21 -12.26 -8.22
C ARG A 125 -15.34 -13.52 -8.26
N ARG A 126 -14.62 -13.83 -7.19
CA ARG A 126 -13.68 -14.96 -7.12
C ARG A 126 -14.08 -16.05 -6.14
N ILE A 127 -15.07 -15.79 -5.31
CA ILE A 127 -15.62 -16.77 -4.33
C ILE A 127 -17.05 -17.20 -4.65
N SER A 128 -17.58 -16.71 -5.79
CA SER A 128 -18.94 -17.04 -6.29
C SER A 128 -18.94 -18.34 -7.05
#